data_57fdfc0749ce90fa8896050b8d8b7382
#
_entry.id   57fdfc0749ce90fa8896050b8d8b7382
#
_cell.length_a   1.000
_cell.length_b   1.000
_cell.length_c   1.000
_cell.angle_alpha   90.00
_cell.angle_beta   90.00
_cell.angle_gamma   90.00
#
_symmetry.space_group_name_H-M   'P 1'
#
loop_
_entity.id
_entity.type
_entity.pdbx_description
1 polymer ?
#
loop_
_entity_poly.entity_id
_entity_poly.type
_entity_poly.pdbx_seq_one_letter_code
_entity_poly.pdbx_strand_id
1 'polypeptide(L)'
;DDARAMTVYRTLQESLTNVARHADASTVRIDLIVGVGELSLEVVDDGVGLAPEALAKADSFGLRGLAERARRVGGWIDVSPGERGTCVLLSMPLADRAAAAETEVAR
;
A
#
# COMPACT_ATOMS: atom_id res chain seq x y z
N ASP A 1 4.33 -5.57 -14.38
CA ASP A 1 5.02 -4.59 -15.21
C ASP A 1 5.77 -3.56 -14.35
N ASP A 2 6.52 -2.70 -15.00
CA ASP A 2 7.37 -1.74 -14.29
C ASP A 2 6.59 -0.77 -13.42
N ALA A 3 5.42 -0.32 -13.88
CA ALA A 3 4.60 0.62 -13.11
C ALA A 3 4.07 -0.03 -11.84
N ARG A 4 3.63 -1.26 -11.93
CA ARG A 4 3.12 -2.01 -10.77
C ARG A 4 4.24 -2.36 -9.81
N ALA A 5 5.37 -2.82 -10.32
CA ALA A 5 6.54 -3.13 -9.49
C ALA A 5 7.01 -1.89 -8.75
N MET A 6 7.05 -0.74 -9.42
CA MET A 6 7.45 0.52 -8.80
C MET A 6 6.44 0.96 -7.74
N THR A 7 5.16 0.72 -7.96
CA THR A 7 4.12 1.04 -6.98
C THR A 7 4.33 0.24 -5.70
N VAL A 8 4.59 -1.06 -5.80
CA VAL A 8 4.89 -1.92 -4.64
C VAL A 8 6.15 -1.42 -3.93
N TYR A 9 7.21 -1.16 -4.68
CA TYR A 9 8.48 -0.72 -4.12
C TYR A 9 8.34 0.60 -3.36
N ARG A 10 7.68 1.59 -3.96
CA ARG A 10 7.50 2.90 -3.32
C ARG A 10 6.61 2.83 -2.10
N THR A 11 5.57 2.02 -2.16
CA THR A 11 4.68 1.82 -0.99
C THR A 11 5.46 1.22 0.17
N LEU A 12 6.24 0.19 -0.09
CA LEU A 12 7.08 -0.44 0.92
C LEU A 12 8.12 0.52 1.47
N GLN A 13 8.82 1.23 0.59
CA GLN A 13 9.86 2.18 0.97
C GLN A 13 9.32 3.29 1.87
N GLU A 14 8.20 3.92 1.48
CA GLU A 14 7.60 4.98 2.28
C GLU A 14 7.04 4.46 3.60
N SER A 15 6.44 3.27 3.59
CA SER A 15 5.91 2.66 4.81
C SER A 15 7.03 2.39 5.80
N LEU A 16 8.14 1.83 5.35
CA LEU A 16 9.29 1.55 6.22
C LEU A 16 9.96 2.84 6.71
N THR A 17 10.03 3.87 5.87
CA THR A 17 10.55 5.18 6.26
C THR A 17 9.68 5.79 7.36
N ASN A 18 8.36 5.71 7.21
CA ASN A 18 7.43 6.23 8.21
C ASN A 18 7.56 5.48 9.53
N VAL A 19 7.72 4.17 9.50
CA VAL A 19 7.95 3.37 10.70
C VAL A 19 9.23 3.82 11.39
N ALA A 20 10.32 4.00 10.64
CA ALA A 20 11.61 4.39 11.20
C ALA A 20 11.58 5.79 11.82
N ARG A 21 10.83 6.71 11.22
CA ARG A 21 10.81 8.11 11.66
C ARG A 21 9.76 8.44 12.70
N HIS A 22 8.60 7.77 12.65
CA HIS A 22 7.42 8.25 13.38
C HIS A 22 6.78 7.23 14.30
N ALA A 23 6.98 5.94 14.08
CA ALA A 23 6.19 4.92 14.75
C ALA A 23 6.79 4.42 16.06
N ASP A 24 8.11 4.55 16.25
CA ASP A 24 8.81 3.99 17.41
C ASP A 24 8.41 2.52 17.62
N ALA A 25 8.40 1.75 16.53
CA ALA A 25 7.94 0.38 16.51
C ALA A 25 9.05 -0.60 16.87
N SER A 26 8.69 -1.70 17.51
CA SER A 26 9.59 -2.82 17.77
C SER A 26 9.60 -3.81 16.62
N THR A 27 8.46 -3.96 15.94
CA THR A 27 8.30 -4.93 14.85
C THR A 27 7.51 -4.34 13.70
N VAL A 28 7.80 -4.84 12.50
CA VAL A 28 7.05 -4.54 11.30
C VAL A 28 6.74 -5.87 10.62
N ARG A 29 5.49 -6.10 10.29
CA ARG A 29 5.07 -7.26 9.53
C ARG A 29 4.76 -6.82 8.10
N ILE A 30 5.30 -7.54 7.13
CA ILE A 30 5.10 -7.26 5.71
C ILE A 30 4.53 -8.51 5.06
N ASP A 31 3.36 -8.39 4.46
CA ASP A 31 2.71 -9.47 3.74
C ASP A 31 2.45 -9.04 2.31
N LEU A 32 2.98 -9.79 1.36
CA LEU A 32 2.71 -9.60 -0.06
C LEU A 32 1.91 -10.81 -0.53
N ILE A 33 0.67 -10.57 -0.93
CA ILE A 33 -0.26 -11.62 -1.32
C ILE A 33 -0.60 -11.45 -2.78
N VAL A 34 -0.31 -12.48 -3.58
CA VAL A 34 -0.63 -12.50 -5.00
C VAL A 34 -1.75 -13.50 -5.20
N GLY A 35 -2.92 -13.01 -5.55
CA GLY A 35 -4.08 -13.83 -5.87
C GLY A 35 -4.31 -13.89 -7.37
N VAL A 36 -5.47 -14.41 -7.75
CA VAL A 36 -5.86 -14.46 -9.16
C VAL A 36 -6.23 -13.05 -9.61
N GLY A 37 -5.37 -12.46 -10.44
CA GLY A 37 -5.60 -11.14 -11.02
C GLY A 37 -5.40 -9.96 -10.09
N GLU A 38 -4.98 -10.18 -8.85
CA GLU A 38 -4.85 -9.10 -7.88
C GLU A 38 -3.64 -9.32 -6.97
N LEU A 39 -3.04 -8.20 -6.55
CA LEU A 39 -1.93 -8.20 -5.61
C LEU A 39 -2.28 -7.28 -4.45
N SER A 40 -1.96 -7.71 -3.24
CA SER A 40 -2.10 -6.90 -2.03
C SER A 40 -0.79 -6.86 -1.28
N LEU A 41 -0.43 -5.69 -0.77
CA LEU A 41 0.72 -5.49 0.10
C LEU A 41 0.22 -4.89 1.40
N GLU A 42 0.51 -5.56 2.50
CA GLU A 42 0.17 -5.06 3.83
C GLU A 42 1.44 -4.84 4.65
N VAL A 43 1.55 -3.65 5.24
CA VAL A 43 2.66 -3.31 6.13
C VAL A 43 2.06 -2.89 7.46
N VAL A 44 2.32 -3.65 8.51
CA VAL A 44 1.75 -3.42 9.84
C VAL A 44 2.89 -3.25 10.84
N ASP A 45 2.88 -2.13 11.55
CA ASP A 45 3.83 -1.89 12.64
C ASP A 45 3.10 -1.90 13.99
N ASP A 46 3.86 -2.09 15.06
CA ASP A 46 3.37 -2.10 16.43
C ASP A 46 3.74 -0.83 17.21
N GLY A 47 4.01 0.24 16.48
CA GLY A 47 4.45 1.50 17.08
C GLY A 47 3.33 2.32 17.68
N VAL A 48 3.56 3.64 17.76
CA VAL A 48 2.60 4.56 18.39
C VAL A 48 1.38 4.85 17.50
N GLY A 49 1.45 4.48 16.23
CA GLY A 49 0.39 4.77 15.27
C GLY A 49 0.41 6.23 14.82
N LEU A 50 -0.46 6.53 13.87
CA LEU A 50 -0.65 7.88 13.38
C LEU A 50 -1.96 8.44 13.93
N ALA A 51 -1.90 9.63 14.50
CA ALA A 51 -3.11 10.32 14.94
C ALA A 51 -3.99 10.65 13.72
N PRO A 52 -5.31 10.73 13.88
CA PRO A 52 -6.19 11.09 12.76
C PRO A 52 -5.78 12.39 12.06
N GLU A 53 -5.30 13.37 12.81
CA GLU A 53 -4.83 14.64 12.26
C GLU A 53 -3.59 14.42 11.35
N ALA A 54 -2.72 13.51 11.72
CA ALA A 54 -1.54 13.19 10.93
C ALA A 54 -1.92 12.47 9.64
N LEU A 55 -2.91 11.58 9.69
CA LEU A 55 -3.43 10.91 8.50
C LEU A 55 -4.06 11.90 7.53
N ALA A 56 -4.71 12.94 8.05
CA ALA A 56 -5.28 13.99 7.23
C ALA A 56 -4.20 14.85 6.53
N LYS A 57 -2.99 14.88 7.06
CA LYS A 57 -1.86 15.59 6.45
C LYS A 57 -1.04 14.62 5.59
N ALA A 58 -1.65 14.12 4.53
CA ALA A 58 -1.07 13.10 3.67
C ALA A 58 0.34 13.43 3.19
N ASP A 59 0.62 14.69 2.88
CA ASP A 59 1.92 15.12 2.36
C ASP A 59 3.06 14.89 3.35
N SER A 60 2.78 14.96 4.64
CA SER A 60 3.81 14.80 5.68
C SER A 60 4.37 13.39 5.74
N PHE A 61 3.65 12.40 5.19
CA PHE A 61 4.02 10.99 5.24
C PHE A 61 4.13 10.36 3.86
N GLY A 62 4.13 11.17 2.80
CA GLY A 62 4.21 10.66 1.43
C GLY A 62 2.96 9.93 0.95
N LEU A 63 1.89 9.95 1.73
CA LEU A 63 0.69 9.16 1.45
C LEU A 63 -0.04 9.60 0.20
N ARG A 64 -0.04 10.91 -0.09
CA ARG A 64 -0.69 11.45 -1.28
C ARG A 64 -0.06 10.92 -2.57
N GLY A 65 1.27 10.91 -2.62
CA GLY A 65 1.99 10.37 -3.76
C GLY A 65 1.76 8.89 -3.95
N LEU A 66 1.70 8.15 -2.85
CA LEU A 66 1.39 6.72 -2.88
C LEU A 66 -0.02 6.47 -3.41
N ALA A 67 -1.00 7.26 -2.96
CA ALA A 67 -2.38 7.12 -3.41
C ALA A 67 -2.51 7.39 -4.91
N GLU A 68 -1.86 8.45 -5.40
CA GLU A 68 -1.87 8.76 -6.83
C GLU A 68 -1.21 7.67 -7.66
N ARG A 69 -0.07 7.14 -7.18
CA ARG A 69 0.64 6.06 -7.85
C ARG A 69 -0.22 4.80 -7.92
N ALA A 70 -0.91 4.46 -6.84
CA ALA A 70 -1.82 3.32 -6.81
C ALA A 70 -2.95 3.48 -7.83
N ARG A 71 -3.55 4.67 -7.89
CA ARG A 71 -4.63 4.96 -8.85
C ARG A 71 -4.19 4.80 -10.29
N ARG A 72 -2.96 5.16 -10.62
CA ARG A 72 -2.43 5.03 -11.97
C ARG A 72 -2.38 3.59 -12.47
N VAL A 73 -2.28 2.64 -11.57
CA VAL A 73 -2.27 1.22 -11.91
C VAL A 73 -3.61 0.54 -11.61
N GLY A 74 -4.66 1.34 -11.37
CA GLY A 74 -6.01 0.84 -11.13
C GLY A 74 -6.26 0.33 -9.73
N GLY A 75 -5.37 0.64 -8.79
CA GLY A 75 -5.47 0.20 -7.41
C GLY A 75 -5.82 1.30 -6.44
N TRP A 76 -5.65 0.99 -5.17
CA TRP A 76 -5.89 1.94 -4.09
C TRP A 76 -4.97 1.61 -2.92
N ILE A 77 -4.81 2.59 -2.03
CA ILE A 77 -4.05 2.43 -0.80
C ILE A 77 -4.91 2.94 0.36
N ASP A 78 -4.84 2.24 1.47
CA ASP A 78 -5.52 2.61 2.70
C ASP A 78 -4.51 2.63 3.83
N VAL A 79 -4.58 3.64 4.68
CA VAL A 79 -3.75 3.75 5.88
C VAL A 79 -4.70 3.88 7.06
N SER A 80 -4.62 2.94 7.98
CA SER A 80 -5.55 2.86 9.10
C SER A 80 -4.80 2.51 10.38
N PRO A 81 -5.40 2.81 11.56
CA PRO A 81 -4.83 2.35 12.82
C PRO A 81 -4.98 0.83 12.93
N GLY A 82 -3.91 0.15 13.39
CA GLY A 82 -3.96 -1.24 13.76
C GLY A 82 -4.35 -1.39 15.23
N GLU A 83 -4.24 -2.59 15.78
CA GLU A 83 -4.41 -2.80 17.22
C GLU A 83 -3.41 -1.96 18.00
N ARG A 84 -2.18 -1.93 17.49
CA ARG A 84 -1.12 -1.01 17.89
C ARG A 84 -0.54 -0.49 16.60
N GLY A 85 -0.07 0.74 16.59
CA GLY A 85 0.61 1.27 15.43
C GLY A 85 -0.30 1.48 14.22
N THR A 86 0.24 1.23 13.04
CA THR A 86 -0.40 1.60 11.78
C THR A 86 -0.39 0.44 10.80
N CYS A 87 -1.46 0.35 10.01
CA CYS A 87 -1.59 -0.60 8.91
C CYS A 87 -1.65 0.16 7.59
N VAL A 88 -0.76 -0.17 6.67
CA VAL A 88 -0.79 0.33 5.29
C VAL A 88 -1.18 -0.83 4.39
N LEU A 89 -2.22 -0.65 3.61
CA LEU A 89 -2.69 -1.69 2.68
C LEU A 89 -2.76 -1.12 1.28
N LEU A 90 -2.03 -1.76 0.36
CA LEU A 90 -2.09 -1.49 -1.07
C LEU A 90 -2.80 -2.66 -1.74
N SER A 91 -3.73 -2.36 -2.61
CA SER A 91 -4.38 -3.37 -3.45
C SER A 91 -4.37 -2.87 -4.89
N MET A 92 -4.03 -3.74 -5.82
CA MET A 92 -4.02 -3.37 -7.24
C MET A 92 -4.23 -4.59 -8.13
N PRO A 93 -4.81 -4.40 -9.33
CA PRO A 93 -4.90 -5.50 -10.29
C PRO A 93 -3.51 -5.81 -10.86
N LEU A 94 -3.28 -7.08 -11.22
CA LEU A 94 -2.02 -7.51 -11.81
C LEU A 94 -1.91 -7.14 -13.29
N ALA A 95 -3.04 -6.80 -13.93
CA ALA A 95 -3.09 -6.38 -15.32
C ALA A 95 -4.19 -5.35 -15.49
N ASP A 96 -4.19 -4.62 -16.60
CA ASP A 96 -5.27 -3.70 -16.90
C ASP A 96 -6.59 -4.45 -16.96
N ARG A 97 -7.66 -3.81 -16.48
CA ARG A 97 -8.98 -4.44 -16.43
C ARG A 97 -9.45 -4.96 -17.78
N ALA A 98 -9.16 -4.21 -18.84
CA ALA A 98 -9.51 -4.65 -20.21
C ALA A 98 -8.80 -5.94 -20.58
N ALA A 99 -7.50 -6.03 -20.29
CA ALA A 99 -6.71 -7.24 -20.55
C ALA A 99 -7.20 -8.42 -19.70
N ALA A 100 -7.53 -8.17 -18.43
CA ALA A 100 -8.05 -9.20 -17.54
C ALA A 100 -9.41 -9.72 -18.04
N ALA A 101 -10.29 -8.83 -18.48
CA ALA A 101 -11.60 -9.20 -19.03
C ALA A 101 -11.44 -10.02 -20.32
N GLU A 102 -10.54 -9.65 -21.19
CA GLU A 102 -10.24 -10.41 -22.40
C GLU A 102 -9.74 -11.81 -22.07
N THR A 103 -8.88 -11.93 -21.09
CA THR A 103 -8.37 -13.23 -20.63
C THR A 103 -9.49 -14.12 -20.12
N GLU A 104 -10.41 -13.57 -19.36
CA GLU A 104 -11.55 -14.31 -18.84
C GLU A 104 -12.48 -14.78 -19.96
N VAL A 105 -12.74 -13.93 -20.94
CA VAL A 105 -13.60 -14.26 -22.07
C VAL A 105 -12.96 -15.35 -22.93
N ALA A 106 -11.64 -15.35 -23.05
CA ALA A 106 -10.92 -16.33 -23.85
C ALA A 106 -10.89 -17.74 -23.25
N ARG A 107 -11.24 -17.89 -22.00
CA ARG A 107 -11.32 -19.19 -21.36
C ARG A 107 -12.62 -19.89 -21.70
#